data_b3d83d378296a8a0d3fa0d31e61ba825
#
_entry.id   b3d83d378296a8a0d3fa0d31e61ba825
#
_cell.length_a   1.000
_cell.length_b   1.000
_cell.length_c   1.000
_cell.angle_alpha   90.00
_cell.angle_beta   90.00
_cell.angle_gamma   90.00
#
_symmetry.space_group_name_H-M   'P 1'
#
loop_
_entity.id
_entity.type
_entity.pdbx_description
1 polymer ?
#
loop_
_entity_poly.entity_id
_entity_poly.type
_entity_poly.pdbx_seq_one_letter_code
_entity_poly.pdbx_strand_id
1 'polypeptide(L)'
;MIQLNIRQLISGGLITNYFCTSRCGHCLYNCSPQWEKEYITPETAEKNLQSVRSLGCRSIHIGGGEPLLRPDGLAAVLKIADNLGIAVEYVETNSSWFKDSETAADFLTDLRARGLNTLLVSISPFHNQHIPFFKVKGVIEAARQAGLGIFPWVTGFVSDLSQLDPRKTHSLAEFSDVFGRDYLLQVLERYWIHKGGRALETYRPLLGQKTVQQVLDEASPNCYGELSNTSHFHIDLFGNYI
;
A
#
# COMPACT_ATOMS: atom_id res chain seq x y z
N MET A 1 31.59 -21.16 6.51
CA MET A 1 30.71 -20.02 6.12
C MET A 1 29.32 -20.56 5.83
N ILE A 2 28.29 -20.04 6.48
CA ILE A 2 26.89 -20.36 6.13
C ILE A 2 26.59 -19.59 4.86
N GLN A 3 26.30 -20.30 3.78
CA GLN A 3 25.90 -19.67 2.51
C GLN A 3 24.40 -19.38 2.57
N LEU A 4 24.03 -18.11 2.46
CA LEU A 4 22.63 -17.71 2.30
C LEU A 4 22.21 -18.09 0.85
N ASN A 5 21.15 -18.86 0.72
CA ASN A 5 20.62 -19.26 -0.57
C ASN A 5 19.14 -18.86 -0.69
N ILE A 6 18.86 -17.87 -1.54
CA ILE A 6 17.51 -17.46 -1.92
C ILE A 6 17.11 -18.31 -3.15
N ARG A 7 16.17 -19.22 -2.97
CA ARG A 7 15.78 -20.18 -4.01
C ARG A 7 14.80 -19.61 -5.02
N GLN A 8 13.84 -18.81 -4.55
CA GLN A 8 12.74 -18.32 -5.36
C GLN A 8 12.09 -17.11 -4.71
N LEU A 9 11.67 -16.13 -5.51
CA LEU A 9 10.72 -15.10 -5.10
C LEU A 9 9.30 -15.63 -5.24
N ILE A 10 8.42 -15.36 -4.26
CA ILE A 10 7.06 -15.89 -4.24
C ILE A 10 6.06 -14.83 -4.67
N SER A 11 5.93 -13.76 -3.90
CA SER A 11 5.00 -12.66 -4.13
C SER A 11 5.66 -11.34 -3.78
N GLY A 12 5.22 -10.24 -4.37
CA GLY A 12 5.79 -8.94 -4.06
C GLY A 12 5.04 -7.78 -4.67
N GLY A 13 5.55 -6.58 -4.41
CA GLY A 13 4.99 -5.35 -4.90
C GLY A 13 5.93 -4.57 -5.80
N LEU A 14 5.36 -3.95 -6.82
CA LEU A 14 6.00 -2.93 -7.61
C LEU A 14 5.54 -1.56 -7.14
N ILE A 15 6.46 -0.78 -6.57
CA ILE A 15 6.21 0.59 -6.10
C ILE A 15 6.44 1.53 -7.26
N THR A 16 5.35 2.01 -7.86
CA THR A 16 5.39 2.76 -9.13
C THR A 16 5.74 4.23 -8.97
N ASN A 17 5.51 4.80 -7.80
CA ASN A 17 5.78 6.19 -7.48
C ASN A 17 5.84 6.41 -5.97
N TYR A 18 6.51 7.48 -5.53
CA TYR A 18 6.47 7.94 -4.13
C TYR A 18 5.57 9.15 -3.93
N PHE A 19 5.20 9.86 -5.02
CA PHE A 19 4.24 10.95 -4.93
C PHE A 19 2.87 10.42 -4.49
N CYS A 20 2.31 11.06 -3.45
CA CYS A 20 0.99 10.76 -2.92
C CYS A 20 0.31 12.06 -2.51
N THR A 21 -0.99 12.16 -2.65
CA THR A 21 -1.77 13.30 -2.14
C THR A 21 -1.89 13.31 -0.62
N SER A 22 -1.49 12.21 0.04
CA SER A 22 -1.60 11.98 1.47
C SER A 22 -0.22 11.82 2.11
N ARG A 23 -0.16 12.07 3.43
CA ARG A 23 1.03 11.86 4.27
C ARG A 23 0.66 11.01 5.49
N CYS A 24 0.14 9.80 5.22
CA CYS A 24 -0.38 8.90 6.27
C CYS A 24 0.69 8.55 7.32
N GLY A 25 0.33 8.61 8.60
CA GLY A 25 1.25 8.37 9.72
C GLY A 25 1.80 6.94 9.84
N HIS A 26 1.26 5.99 9.08
CA HIS A 26 1.74 4.60 9.06
C HIS A 26 2.50 4.23 7.77
N CYS A 27 2.69 5.17 6.85
CA CYS A 27 3.26 4.87 5.54
C CYS A 27 4.69 4.36 5.63
N LEU A 28 4.91 3.13 5.19
CA LEU A 28 6.21 2.45 5.18
C LEU A 28 7.21 3.19 4.26
N TYR A 29 6.74 3.64 3.09
CA TYR A 29 7.60 4.23 2.05
C TYR A 29 7.77 5.75 2.18
N ASN A 30 7.24 6.37 3.24
CA ASN A 30 7.26 7.82 3.40
C ASN A 30 6.66 8.63 2.24
N CYS A 31 5.73 8.02 1.49
CA CYS A 31 5.03 8.68 0.40
C CYS A 31 4.34 9.96 0.87
N SER A 32 4.40 11.01 0.06
CA SER A 32 3.84 12.31 0.43
C SER A 32 3.70 13.23 -0.79
N PRO A 33 3.03 14.39 -0.64
CA PRO A 33 2.98 15.42 -1.68
C PRO A 33 4.31 16.12 -1.96
N GLN A 34 5.34 15.94 -1.10
CA GLN A 34 6.66 16.55 -1.24
C GLN A 34 7.58 15.77 -2.21
N TRP A 35 7.24 14.53 -2.54
CA TRP A 35 7.98 13.78 -3.55
C TRP A 35 7.73 14.35 -4.94
N GLU A 36 8.73 14.21 -5.82
CA GLU A 36 8.57 14.51 -7.24
C GLU A 36 7.44 13.67 -7.85
N LYS A 37 6.75 14.26 -8.83
CA LYS A 37 5.65 13.59 -9.53
C LYS A 37 6.16 12.59 -10.57
N GLU A 38 7.21 11.86 -10.23
CA GLU A 38 7.77 10.80 -11.04
C GLU A 38 6.91 9.55 -10.98
N TYR A 39 6.94 8.79 -12.04
CA TYR A 39 6.33 7.48 -12.14
C TYR A 39 7.33 6.54 -12.80
N ILE A 40 7.29 5.25 -12.46
CA ILE A 40 8.17 4.27 -13.07
C ILE A 40 8.10 4.34 -14.59
N THR A 41 9.24 4.35 -15.27
CA THR A 41 9.27 4.31 -16.74
C THR A 41 8.95 2.91 -17.25
N PRO A 42 8.41 2.77 -18.47
CA PRO A 42 8.17 1.45 -19.07
C PRO A 42 9.43 0.57 -19.09
N GLU A 43 10.59 1.13 -19.40
CA GLU A 43 11.87 0.42 -19.46
C GLU A 43 12.29 -0.11 -18.09
N THR A 44 12.13 0.70 -17.04
CA THR A 44 12.43 0.29 -15.67
C THR A 44 11.44 -0.77 -15.19
N ALA A 45 10.15 -0.61 -15.48
CA ALA A 45 9.11 -1.58 -15.15
C ALA A 45 9.38 -2.93 -15.82
N GLU A 46 9.70 -2.93 -17.10
CA GLU A 46 10.02 -4.15 -17.84
C GLU A 46 11.27 -4.85 -17.27
N LYS A 47 12.35 -4.12 -17.04
CA LYS A 47 13.56 -4.66 -16.43
C LYS A 47 13.31 -5.28 -15.07
N ASN A 48 12.57 -4.58 -14.20
CA ASN A 48 12.24 -5.06 -12.86
C ASN A 48 11.39 -6.33 -12.93
N LEU A 49 10.35 -6.33 -13.76
CA LEU A 49 9.44 -7.47 -13.89
C LEU A 49 10.13 -8.69 -14.55
N GLN A 50 11.00 -8.48 -15.51
CA GLN A 50 11.84 -9.56 -16.06
C GLN A 50 12.75 -10.17 -14.98
N SER A 51 13.34 -9.33 -14.13
CA SER A 51 14.22 -9.79 -13.04
C SER A 51 13.45 -10.64 -12.03
N VAL A 52 12.30 -10.17 -11.55
CA VAL A 52 11.49 -10.93 -10.56
C VAL A 52 10.92 -12.21 -11.17
N ARG A 53 10.56 -12.18 -12.46
CA ARG A 53 10.11 -13.38 -13.18
C ARG A 53 11.22 -14.43 -13.30
N SER A 54 12.44 -14.00 -13.62
CA SER A 54 13.60 -14.91 -13.74
C SER A 54 13.93 -15.58 -12.41
N LEU A 55 13.59 -14.93 -11.28
CA LEU A 55 13.72 -15.46 -9.93
C LEU A 55 12.50 -16.26 -9.47
N GLY A 56 11.57 -16.58 -10.37
CA GLY A 56 10.45 -17.48 -10.12
C GLY A 56 9.12 -16.82 -9.76
N CYS A 57 9.07 -15.52 -9.51
CA CYS A 57 7.84 -14.82 -9.19
C CYS A 57 6.86 -14.82 -10.39
N ARG A 58 5.58 -15.08 -10.13
CA ARG A 58 4.53 -15.15 -11.15
C ARG A 58 3.37 -14.19 -10.89
N SER A 59 3.33 -13.56 -9.73
CA SER A 59 2.31 -12.58 -9.40
C SER A 59 2.90 -11.45 -8.55
N ILE A 60 2.39 -10.24 -8.75
CA ILE A 60 2.74 -9.05 -8.00
C ILE A 60 1.50 -8.25 -7.68
N HIS A 61 1.61 -7.36 -6.70
CA HIS A 61 0.70 -6.23 -6.58
C HIS A 61 1.40 -4.94 -7.03
N ILE A 62 0.59 -3.93 -7.34
CA ILE A 62 1.08 -2.59 -7.68
C ILE A 62 0.71 -1.63 -6.56
N GLY A 63 1.72 -1.05 -5.95
CA GLY A 63 1.58 -0.04 -4.91
C GLY A 63 2.40 1.21 -5.23
N GLY A 64 2.56 2.05 -4.20
CA GLY A 64 3.35 3.27 -4.28
C GLY A 64 2.80 4.36 -3.40
N GLY A 65 2.89 5.61 -3.88
CA GLY A 65 2.18 6.73 -3.30
C GLY A 65 0.69 6.64 -3.59
N GLU A 66 0.30 6.98 -4.81
CA GLU A 66 -1.03 6.72 -5.35
C GLU A 66 -0.89 6.39 -6.85
N PRO A 67 -0.91 5.12 -7.23
CA PRO A 67 -0.70 4.68 -8.61
C PRO A 67 -1.72 5.25 -9.61
N LEU A 68 -2.98 5.44 -9.19
CA LEU A 68 -4.06 5.90 -10.05
C LEU A 68 -3.99 7.39 -10.43
N LEU A 69 -3.06 8.15 -9.86
CA LEU A 69 -2.80 9.53 -10.30
C LEU A 69 -2.10 9.61 -11.68
N ARG A 70 -1.59 8.48 -12.18
CA ARG A 70 -0.94 8.37 -13.50
C ARG A 70 -1.52 7.19 -14.27
N PRO A 71 -2.78 7.29 -14.75
CA PRO A 71 -3.49 6.16 -15.36
C PRO A 71 -2.78 5.58 -16.58
N ASP A 72 -2.14 6.40 -17.42
CA ASP A 72 -1.40 5.91 -18.59
C ASP A 72 -0.11 5.17 -18.18
N GLY A 73 0.58 5.65 -17.14
CA GLY A 73 1.72 4.94 -16.54
C GLY A 73 1.31 3.61 -15.94
N LEU A 74 0.20 3.58 -15.20
CA LEU A 74 -0.36 2.33 -14.67
C LEU A 74 -0.72 1.36 -15.79
N ALA A 75 -1.42 1.82 -16.82
CA ALA A 75 -1.79 0.99 -17.96
C ALA A 75 -0.57 0.39 -18.69
N ALA A 76 0.52 1.17 -18.83
CA ALA A 76 1.76 0.67 -19.38
C ALA A 76 2.36 -0.45 -18.52
N VAL A 77 2.39 -0.30 -17.20
CA VAL A 77 2.87 -1.34 -16.28
C VAL A 77 2.00 -2.60 -16.36
N LEU A 78 0.67 -2.47 -16.36
CA LEU A 78 -0.26 -3.59 -16.51
C LEU A 78 0.01 -4.36 -17.81
N LYS A 79 0.20 -3.65 -18.91
CA LYS A 79 0.50 -4.26 -20.22
C LYS A 79 1.85 -4.98 -20.23
N ILE A 80 2.88 -4.43 -19.59
CA ILE A 80 4.19 -5.07 -19.47
C ILE A 80 4.08 -6.36 -18.63
N ALA A 81 3.37 -6.31 -17.50
CA ALA A 81 3.15 -7.48 -16.66
C ALA A 81 2.44 -8.61 -17.43
N ASP A 82 1.38 -8.27 -18.17
CA ASP A 82 0.63 -9.20 -19.04
C ASP A 82 1.54 -9.84 -20.09
N ASN A 83 2.31 -9.04 -20.84
CA ASN A 83 3.26 -9.51 -21.85
C ASN A 83 4.31 -10.46 -21.28
N LEU A 84 4.71 -10.27 -20.03
CA LEU A 84 5.67 -11.11 -19.32
C LEU A 84 5.02 -12.32 -18.64
N GLY A 85 3.69 -12.47 -18.68
CA GLY A 85 2.98 -13.54 -17.99
C GLY A 85 3.10 -13.45 -16.47
N ILE A 86 3.11 -12.22 -15.93
CA ILE A 86 3.07 -11.93 -14.49
C ILE A 86 1.67 -11.43 -14.16
N ALA A 87 0.96 -12.13 -13.30
CA ALA A 87 -0.35 -11.71 -12.84
C ALA A 87 -0.25 -10.48 -11.92
N VAL A 88 -1.13 -9.50 -12.12
CA VAL A 88 -1.31 -8.41 -11.17
C VAL A 88 -2.48 -8.74 -10.26
N GLU A 89 -2.20 -9.05 -9.00
CA GLU A 89 -3.18 -9.49 -8.01
C GLU A 89 -4.16 -8.36 -7.67
N TYR A 90 -3.62 -7.17 -7.43
CA TYR A 90 -4.39 -5.94 -7.18
C TYR A 90 -3.52 -4.69 -7.39
N VAL A 91 -4.19 -3.57 -7.54
CA VAL A 91 -3.58 -2.23 -7.51
C VAL A 91 -4.10 -1.50 -6.27
N GLU A 92 -3.19 -0.93 -5.49
CA GLU A 92 -3.53 -0.18 -4.29
C GLU A 92 -4.03 1.22 -4.62
N THR A 93 -5.04 1.68 -3.88
CA THR A 93 -5.52 3.05 -3.97
C THR A 93 -5.97 3.60 -2.63
N ASN A 94 -5.66 4.87 -2.39
CA ASN A 94 -6.16 5.64 -1.26
C ASN A 94 -7.49 6.38 -1.56
N SER A 95 -8.00 6.29 -2.78
CA SER A 95 -9.25 6.93 -3.21
C SER A 95 -9.22 8.46 -3.32
N SER A 96 -8.07 9.11 -3.26
CA SER A 96 -7.99 10.59 -3.27
C SER A 96 -8.47 11.22 -4.58
N TRP A 97 -8.31 10.52 -5.67
CA TRP A 97 -8.69 10.95 -7.03
C TRP A 97 -10.21 11.00 -7.27
N PHE A 98 -11.01 10.35 -6.40
CA PHE A 98 -12.46 10.34 -6.53
C PHE A 98 -13.04 11.75 -6.48
N LYS A 99 -13.88 12.09 -7.43
CA LYS A 99 -14.65 13.35 -7.50
C LYS A 99 -16.15 13.09 -7.35
N ASP A 100 -16.70 12.27 -8.22
CA ASP A 100 -18.09 11.86 -8.27
C ASP A 100 -18.20 10.44 -8.83
N SER A 101 -19.37 9.82 -8.71
CA SER A 101 -19.60 8.41 -9.04
C SER A 101 -19.53 8.12 -10.54
N GLU A 102 -20.05 9.03 -11.37
CA GLU A 102 -20.08 8.85 -12.84
C GLU A 102 -18.67 8.89 -13.40
N THR A 103 -17.93 9.97 -13.13
CA THR A 103 -16.54 10.13 -13.57
C THR A 103 -15.65 9.00 -13.06
N ALA A 104 -15.87 8.52 -11.83
CA ALA A 104 -15.07 7.44 -11.26
C ALA A 104 -15.39 6.09 -11.92
N ALA A 105 -16.65 5.80 -12.23
CA ALA A 105 -17.04 4.57 -12.92
C ALA A 105 -16.47 4.51 -14.34
N ASP A 106 -16.53 5.61 -15.10
CA ASP A 106 -15.95 5.71 -16.43
C ASP A 106 -14.43 5.52 -16.39
N PHE A 107 -13.75 6.19 -15.47
CA PHE A 107 -12.32 6.09 -15.26
C PHE A 107 -11.88 4.64 -14.94
N LEU A 108 -12.59 3.97 -14.05
CA LEU A 108 -12.28 2.58 -13.68
C LEU A 108 -12.66 1.60 -14.80
N THR A 109 -13.69 1.88 -15.60
CA THR A 109 -14.06 1.09 -16.77
C THR A 109 -12.95 1.17 -17.85
N ASP A 110 -12.39 2.35 -18.08
CA ASP A 110 -11.25 2.52 -18.98
C ASP A 110 -10.01 1.76 -18.49
N LEU A 111 -9.68 1.87 -17.21
CA LEU A 111 -8.55 1.14 -16.63
C LEU A 111 -8.77 -0.39 -16.66
N ARG A 112 -10.02 -0.85 -16.46
CA ARG A 112 -10.35 -2.27 -16.61
C ARG A 112 -10.10 -2.75 -18.04
N ALA A 113 -10.49 -1.98 -19.05
CA ALA A 113 -10.21 -2.31 -20.45
C ALA A 113 -8.71 -2.37 -20.75
N ARG A 114 -7.88 -1.68 -19.96
CA ARG A 114 -6.41 -1.68 -20.03
C ARG A 114 -5.74 -2.72 -19.12
N GLY A 115 -6.50 -3.62 -18.47
CA GLY A 115 -5.96 -4.74 -17.71
C GLY A 115 -6.03 -4.64 -16.20
N LEU A 116 -6.62 -3.58 -15.62
CA LEU A 116 -6.92 -3.53 -14.18
C LEU A 116 -8.04 -4.51 -13.85
N ASN A 117 -7.81 -5.43 -12.92
CA ASN A 117 -8.80 -6.43 -12.52
C ASN A 117 -9.30 -6.25 -11.08
N THR A 118 -8.44 -5.85 -10.18
CA THR A 118 -8.77 -5.75 -8.74
C THR A 118 -8.12 -4.52 -8.13
N LEU A 119 -8.88 -3.81 -7.29
CA LEU A 119 -8.38 -2.74 -6.44
C LEU A 119 -8.25 -3.20 -4.99
N LEU A 120 -7.13 -2.91 -4.37
CA LEU A 120 -7.01 -2.84 -2.92
C LEU A 120 -7.36 -1.42 -2.49
N VAL A 121 -8.50 -1.27 -1.81
CA VAL A 121 -8.97 0.04 -1.34
C VAL A 121 -8.56 0.24 0.11
N SER A 122 -7.74 1.25 0.36
CA SER A 122 -7.21 1.57 1.69
C SER A 122 -8.28 2.16 2.61
N ILE A 123 -8.51 1.52 3.75
CA ILE A 123 -9.49 1.93 4.76
C ILE A 123 -8.79 1.96 6.13
N SER A 124 -8.49 3.13 6.66
CA SER A 124 -7.91 3.26 8.01
C SER A 124 -8.01 4.68 8.56
N PRO A 125 -7.84 4.89 9.87
CA PRO A 125 -7.78 6.22 10.47
C PRO A 125 -6.65 7.08 9.88
N PHE A 126 -5.53 6.46 9.48
CA PHE A 126 -4.40 7.18 8.88
C PHE A 126 -4.72 7.74 7.49
N HIS A 127 -5.49 7.00 6.67
CA HIS A 127 -5.96 7.49 5.38
C HIS A 127 -7.01 8.58 5.57
N ASN A 128 -7.90 8.41 6.56
CA ASN A 128 -8.95 9.38 6.84
C ASN A 128 -8.44 10.74 7.32
N GLN A 129 -7.20 10.82 7.84
CA GLN A 129 -6.56 12.13 8.11
C GLN A 129 -6.46 13.01 6.85
N HIS A 130 -6.47 12.43 5.67
CA HIS A 130 -6.24 13.11 4.40
C HIS A 130 -7.40 12.96 3.41
N ILE A 131 -8.17 11.89 3.55
CA ILE A 131 -9.18 11.47 2.57
C ILE A 131 -10.51 11.23 3.28
N PRO A 132 -11.53 12.04 3.01
CA PRO A 132 -12.86 11.83 3.57
C PRO A 132 -13.44 10.47 3.20
N PHE A 133 -14.10 9.81 4.12
CA PHE A 133 -14.58 8.43 3.94
C PHE A 133 -15.61 8.26 2.81
N PHE A 134 -16.35 9.33 2.45
CA PHE A 134 -17.27 9.28 1.31
C PHE A 134 -16.56 8.98 -0.01
N LYS A 135 -15.30 9.42 -0.17
CA LYS A 135 -14.50 9.12 -1.37
C LYS A 135 -14.18 7.64 -1.47
N VAL A 136 -13.80 7.03 -0.34
CA VAL A 136 -13.54 5.59 -0.25
C VAL A 136 -14.78 4.79 -0.63
N LYS A 137 -15.94 5.15 -0.06
CA LYS A 137 -17.23 4.52 -0.41
C LYS A 137 -17.58 4.72 -1.89
N GLY A 138 -17.32 5.91 -2.42
CA GLY A 138 -17.56 6.20 -3.84
C GLY A 138 -16.69 5.37 -4.77
N VAL A 139 -15.40 5.19 -4.46
CA VAL A 139 -14.49 4.31 -5.23
C VAL A 139 -14.95 2.85 -5.18
N ILE A 140 -15.37 2.36 -4.02
CA ILE A 140 -15.89 0.98 -3.88
C ILE A 140 -17.11 0.78 -4.79
N GLU A 141 -18.04 1.74 -4.79
CA GLU A 141 -19.24 1.66 -5.64
C GLU A 141 -18.90 1.77 -7.13
N ALA A 142 -18.04 2.72 -7.51
CA ALA A 142 -17.58 2.86 -8.90
C ALA A 142 -16.85 1.60 -9.40
N ALA A 143 -16.03 0.97 -8.55
CA ALA A 143 -15.35 -0.28 -8.89
C ALA A 143 -16.34 -1.43 -9.13
N ARG A 144 -17.41 -1.52 -8.34
CA ARG A 144 -18.49 -2.51 -8.59
C ARG A 144 -19.20 -2.25 -9.91
N GLN A 145 -19.52 -1.00 -10.22
CA GLN A 145 -20.15 -0.61 -11.49
C GLN A 145 -19.24 -0.92 -12.68
N ALA A 146 -17.94 -0.68 -12.56
CA ALA A 146 -16.94 -1.04 -13.56
C ALA A 146 -16.68 -2.57 -13.64
N GLY A 147 -17.25 -3.37 -12.74
CA GLY A 147 -17.03 -4.82 -12.67
C GLY A 147 -15.60 -5.21 -12.25
N LEU A 148 -14.93 -4.36 -11.46
CA LEU A 148 -13.64 -4.67 -10.87
C LEU A 148 -13.81 -5.49 -9.57
N GLY A 149 -12.85 -6.38 -9.31
CA GLY A 149 -12.67 -6.98 -8.00
C GLY A 149 -12.29 -5.93 -6.97
N ILE A 150 -12.75 -6.13 -5.74
CA ILE A 150 -12.38 -5.26 -4.61
C ILE A 150 -11.76 -6.13 -3.53
N PHE A 151 -10.55 -5.77 -3.16
CA PHE A 151 -9.88 -6.29 -1.98
C PHE A 151 -9.91 -5.20 -0.88
N PRO A 152 -10.92 -5.24 0.01
CA PRO A 152 -11.05 -4.23 1.05
C PRO A 152 -10.00 -4.48 2.14
N TRP A 153 -9.02 -3.61 2.20
CA TRP A 153 -7.97 -3.71 3.22
C TRP A 153 -8.49 -3.20 4.56
N VAL A 154 -8.53 -4.10 5.53
CA VAL A 154 -8.93 -3.80 6.93
C VAL A 154 -10.35 -3.26 7.07
N THR A 155 -11.33 -4.05 6.66
CA THR A 155 -12.75 -3.72 6.77
C THR A 155 -13.22 -3.36 8.19
N GLY A 156 -12.50 -3.79 9.23
CA GLY A 156 -12.80 -3.46 10.62
C GLY A 156 -12.86 -1.96 10.92
N PHE A 157 -12.16 -1.12 10.14
CA PHE A 157 -12.23 0.33 10.31
C PHE A 157 -13.45 0.99 9.65
N VAL A 158 -14.22 0.28 8.84
CA VAL A 158 -15.47 0.78 8.29
C VAL A 158 -16.45 1.16 9.42
N SER A 159 -16.51 0.36 10.47
CA SER A 159 -17.34 0.65 11.65
C SER A 159 -16.94 1.95 12.34
N ASP A 160 -15.65 2.16 12.55
CA ASP A 160 -15.14 3.36 13.21
C ASP A 160 -15.42 4.60 12.35
N LEU A 161 -15.05 4.56 11.08
CA LEU A 161 -15.24 5.66 10.14
C LEU A 161 -16.71 6.00 9.88
N SER A 162 -17.61 5.02 10.04
CA SER A 162 -19.06 5.24 9.88
C SER A 162 -19.69 5.98 11.06
N GLN A 163 -18.99 6.09 12.19
CA GLN A 163 -19.44 6.86 13.35
C GLN A 163 -19.01 8.34 13.28
N LEU A 164 -18.16 8.67 12.31
CA LEU A 164 -17.66 10.03 12.08
C LEU A 164 -18.33 10.65 10.85
N ASP A 165 -18.21 11.97 10.69
CA ASP A 165 -18.72 12.64 9.49
C ASP A 165 -18.00 12.15 8.23
N PRO A 166 -18.66 11.42 7.33
CA PRO A 166 -18.00 10.84 6.17
C PRO A 166 -17.48 11.88 5.16
N ARG A 167 -17.91 13.13 5.25
CA ARG A 167 -17.50 14.21 4.35
C ARG A 167 -16.28 14.98 4.83
N LYS A 168 -15.82 14.71 6.06
CA LYS A 168 -14.64 15.34 6.65
C LYS A 168 -13.47 14.39 6.76
N THR A 169 -12.30 14.97 6.88
CA THR A 169 -11.11 14.29 7.39
C THR A 169 -11.06 14.46 8.90
N HIS A 170 -10.49 13.47 9.59
CA HIS A 170 -10.39 13.46 11.04
C HIS A 170 -8.96 13.20 11.46
N SER A 171 -8.48 13.97 12.41
CA SER A 171 -7.17 13.77 13.01
C SER A 171 -7.12 12.50 13.87
N LEU A 172 -5.94 11.95 14.11
CA LEU A 172 -5.79 10.83 15.05
C LEU A 172 -6.19 11.20 16.48
N ALA A 173 -6.10 12.48 16.85
CA ALA A 173 -6.59 12.98 18.13
C ALA A 173 -8.11 12.87 18.21
N GLU A 174 -8.86 13.28 17.19
CA GLU A 174 -10.32 13.11 17.13
C GLU A 174 -10.74 11.65 17.22
N PHE A 175 -9.99 10.73 16.60
CA PHE A 175 -10.24 9.30 16.79
C PHE A 175 -10.04 8.88 18.25
N SER A 176 -9.00 9.37 18.91
CA SER A 176 -8.77 9.08 20.34
C SER A 176 -9.83 9.71 21.26
N ASP A 177 -10.35 10.87 20.90
CA ASP A 177 -11.44 11.53 21.65
C ASP A 177 -12.76 10.74 21.57
N VAL A 178 -13.05 10.15 20.39
CA VAL A 178 -14.28 9.38 20.17
C VAL A 178 -14.17 7.95 20.66
N PHE A 179 -13.03 7.27 20.42
CA PHE A 179 -12.89 5.83 20.66
C PHE A 179 -12.03 5.49 21.89
N GLY A 180 -11.49 6.48 22.57
CA GLY A 180 -10.68 6.31 23.76
C GLY A 180 -9.19 6.59 23.52
N ARG A 181 -8.50 6.99 24.60
CA ARG A 181 -7.09 7.44 24.56
C ARG A 181 -6.14 6.41 23.99
N ASP A 182 -6.44 5.13 24.17
CA ASP A 182 -5.61 4.01 23.71
C ASP A 182 -5.94 3.56 22.28
N TYR A 183 -6.76 4.32 21.56
CA TYR A 183 -7.23 3.95 20.23
C TYR A 183 -6.09 3.56 19.27
N LEU A 184 -5.01 4.34 19.23
CA LEU A 184 -3.87 4.04 18.35
C LEU A 184 -3.14 2.75 18.73
N LEU A 185 -3.11 2.37 20.00
CA LEU A 185 -2.57 1.07 20.43
C LEU A 185 -3.50 -0.07 20.00
N GLN A 186 -4.82 0.11 20.13
CA GLN A 186 -5.81 -0.85 19.65
C GLN A 186 -5.73 -1.07 18.13
N VAL A 187 -5.34 -0.04 17.37
CA VAL A 187 -5.10 -0.17 15.92
C VAL A 187 -4.04 -1.22 15.61
N LEU A 188 -2.97 -1.33 16.42
CA LEU A 188 -1.92 -2.34 16.24
C LEU A 188 -2.42 -3.78 16.43
N GLU A 189 -3.47 -3.98 17.22
CA GLU A 189 -4.08 -5.29 17.43
C GLU A 189 -5.03 -5.69 16.26
N ARG A 190 -5.59 -4.69 15.60
CA ARG A 190 -6.57 -4.87 14.52
C ARG A 190 -5.95 -4.85 13.12
N TYR A 191 -4.77 -4.27 13.00
CA TYR A 191 -4.14 -3.97 11.73
C TYR A 191 -2.63 -4.15 11.85
N TRP A 192 -2.08 -5.05 11.03
CA TRP A 192 -0.63 -5.17 10.97
C TRP A 192 -0.01 -3.92 10.35
N ILE A 193 0.76 -3.19 11.14
CA ILE A 193 1.50 -2.01 10.72
C ILE A 193 2.98 -2.35 10.76
N HIS A 194 3.64 -2.23 9.63
CA HIS A 194 5.09 -2.36 9.59
C HIS A 194 5.73 -1.20 10.36
N LYS A 195 6.54 -1.54 11.37
CA LYS A 195 7.22 -0.56 12.22
C LYS A 195 8.44 0.06 11.51
N GLY A 196 8.20 0.68 10.35
CA GLY A 196 9.16 1.37 9.51
C GLY A 196 8.57 2.66 8.97
N GLY A 197 9.35 3.44 8.23
CA GLY A 197 8.89 4.69 7.67
C GLY A 197 8.28 5.63 8.70
N ARG A 198 7.16 6.27 8.38
CA ARG A 198 6.46 7.19 9.30
C ARG A 198 5.78 6.51 10.49
N ALA A 199 5.53 5.21 10.44
CA ALA A 199 4.98 4.52 11.59
C ALA A 199 5.89 4.65 12.83
N LEU A 200 7.19 4.73 12.65
CA LEU A 200 8.14 5.00 13.74
C LEU A 200 7.85 6.33 14.44
N GLU A 201 7.62 7.39 13.68
CA GLU A 201 7.30 8.72 14.24
C GLU A 201 5.96 8.69 14.99
N THR A 202 4.96 8.04 14.42
CA THR A 202 3.61 7.96 14.97
C THR A 202 3.54 7.15 16.26
N TYR A 203 4.24 6.02 16.31
CA TYR A 203 4.12 5.07 17.41
C TYR A 203 5.22 5.18 18.47
N ARG A 204 6.37 5.78 18.15
CA ARG A 204 7.47 5.96 19.11
C ARG A 204 7.05 6.61 20.43
N PRO A 205 6.16 7.63 20.46
CA PRO A 205 5.71 8.20 21.74
C PRO A 205 4.79 7.29 22.55
N LEU A 206 4.16 6.29 21.91
CA LEU A 206 3.16 5.42 22.50
C LEU A 206 3.74 4.09 22.97
N LEU A 207 4.86 3.67 22.38
CA LEU A 207 5.51 2.39 22.69
C LEU A 207 6.64 2.62 23.70
N GLY A 208 6.75 1.70 24.64
CA GLY A 208 7.87 1.68 25.60
C GLY A 208 9.23 1.60 24.87
N GLN A 209 10.19 2.37 25.34
CA GLN A 209 11.55 2.30 24.82
C GLN A 209 12.29 1.11 25.45
N LYS A 210 12.99 0.34 24.64
CA LYS A 210 13.89 -0.72 25.10
C LYS A 210 15.33 -0.21 25.07
N THR A 211 16.12 -0.63 26.05
CA THR A 211 17.57 -0.45 25.98
C THR A 211 18.17 -1.37 24.91
N VAL A 212 19.37 -1.04 24.46
CA VAL A 212 20.11 -1.93 23.52
C VAL A 212 20.28 -3.33 24.13
N GLN A 213 20.55 -3.43 25.43
CA GLN A 213 20.71 -4.72 26.11
C GLN A 213 19.42 -5.54 26.04
N GLN A 214 18.26 -4.94 26.34
CA GLN A 214 16.96 -5.63 26.23
C GLN A 214 16.68 -6.11 24.81
N VAL A 215 17.03 -5.31 23.77
CA VAL A 215 16.88 -5.73 22.38
C VAL A 215 17.79 -6.92 22.07
N LEU A 216 19.05 -6.89 22.54
CA LEU A 216 19.99 -8.00 22.34
C LEU A 216 19.57 -9.28 23.05
N ASP A 217 19.04 -9.16 24.26
CA ASP A 217 18.58 -10.31 25.08
C ASP A 217 17.34 -10.98 24.44
N GLU A 218 16.49 -10.21 23.76
CA GLU A 218 15.28 -10.70 23.09
C GLU A 218 15.53 -11.14 21.62
N ALA A 219 16.61 -10.65 20.99
CA ALA A 219 16.90 -10.92 19.61
C ALA A 219 17.34 -12.38 19.40
N SER A 220 16.83 -13.00 18.36
CA SER A 220 17.40 -14.28 17.91
C SER A 220 18.85 -14.07 17.45
N PRO A 221 19.80 -14.87 17.90
CA PRO A 221 21.19 -14.80 17.42
C PRO A 221 21.33 -15.26 15.97
N ASN A 222 20.28 -15.85 15.38
CA ASN A 222 20.27 -16.38 14.04
C ASN A 222 19.18 -15.72 13.20
N CYS A 223 19.60 -14.82 12.30
CA CYS A 223 18.71 -14.14 11.36
C CYS A 223 18.61 -14.86 9.99
N TYR A 224 19.10 -16.10 9.87
CA TYR A 224 19.06 -16.83 8.60
C TYR A 224 17.65 -16.97 8.04
N GLY A 225 16.67 -17.29 8.89
CA GLY A 225 15.27 -17.45 8.49
C GLY A 225 14.71 -16.15 7.90
N GLU A 226 14.96 -15.03 8.56
CA GLU A 226 14.51 -13.70 8.11
C GLU A 226 15.16 -13.31 6.78
N LEU A 227 16.49 -13.46 6.68
CA LEU A 227 17.25 -13.10 5.48
C LEU A 227 16.98 -14.03 4.28
N SER A 228 16.57 -15.27 4.50
CA SER A 228 16.22 -16.21 3.43
C SER A 228 14.73 -16.22 3.09
N ASN A 229 13.89 -15.48 3.85
CA ASN A 229 12.47 -15.38 3.59
C ASN A 229 12.21 -14.44 2.41
N THR A 230 11.83 -15.01 1.29
CA THR A 230 11.46 -14.29 0.07
C THR A 230 9.96 -14.40 -0.24
N SER A 231 9.17 -14.67 0.78
CA SER A 231 7.71 -14.79 0.63
C SER A 231 7.05 -13.48 0.22
N HIS A 232 7.68 -12.35 0.56
CA HIS A 232 7.21 -11.03 0.18
C HIS A 232 8.37 -10.06 -0.02
N PHE A 233 8.35 -9.33 -1.13
CA PHE A 233 9.39 -8.37 -1.49
C PHE A 233 8.75 -7.12 -2.13
N HIS A 234 9.51 -6.02 -2.21
CA HIS A 234 9.14 -4.86 -3.01
C HIS A 234 10.30 -4.41 -3.88
N ILE A 235 9.96 -3.91 -5.07
CA ILE A 235 10.88 -3.20 -5.97
C ILE A 235 10.31 -1.84 -6.27
N ASP A 236 11.12 -0.79 -6.17
CA ASP A 236 10.67 0.57 -6.41
C ASP A 236 10.87 1.06 -7.85
N LEU A 237 10.40 2.29 -8.12
CA LEU A 237 10.50 2.92 -9.44
C LEU A 237 11.94 3.16 -9.93
N PHE A 238 12.93 3.05 -9.06
CA PHE A 238 14.35 3.17 -9.39
C PHE A 238 15.03 1.81 -9.57
N GLY A 239 14.33 0.72 -9.29
CA GLY A 239 14.85 -0.64 -9.33
C GLY A 239 15.54 -1.09 -8.04
N ASN A 240 15.32 -0.38 -6.94
CA ASN A 240 15.82 -0.81 -5.64
C ASN A 240 14.92 -1.91 -5.08
N TYR A 241 15.54 -2.93 -4.51
CA TYR A 241 14.88 -3.92 -3.67
C TYR A 241 14.75 -3.34 -2.25
N ILE A 242 13.52 -3.28 -1.73
CA ILE A 242 13.16 -2.64 -0.46
C ILE A 242 12.27 -3.52 0.42
#